data_7e4d859900d78e3843936b6ce3960165
#
_entry.id   7e4d859900d78e3843936b6ce3960165
#
_cell.length_a   1.000
_cell.length_b   1.000
_cell.length_c   1.000
_cell.angle_alpha   90.00
_cell.angle_beta   90.00
_cell.angle_gamma   90.00
#
_symmetry.space_group_name_H-M   'P 1'
#
loop_
_entity.id
_entity.type
_entity.pdbx_description
1 polymer ?
#
loop_
_entity_poly.entity_id
_entity_poly.type
_entity_poly.pdbx_seq_one_letter_code
_entity_poly.pdbx_strand_id
1 'polypeptide(L)'
;MKQIDLKDQYFGTEIEMTGISRYDAAVAIGRMFGTEPYHIRSYDSWCVKDSDGKTWKFSRDSSIDCERLANGTVIDADGDYSTEMVSPKLEYSEMGKLQEVVRCVKNAGAFVNSSCGMHVHVDASNHTPRSLKNALTIMYCKEDILFKALNVQTRREDEYCQKVRPMVLEKIRRMPNSTITMEKFKRAWYEGNDGSSEHYNWTRYYALNLHAVFSKGTLEWRCFESTLHAGKVRSNITLALAISCLLYTSPSPRDTER
;
A
#
# COMPACT_ATOMS: atom_id res chain seq x y z
N MET A 1 -11.17 -24.84 1.23
CA MET A 1 -10.15 -23.77 1.16
C MET A 1 -9.35 -23.79 2.46
N LYS A 2 -8.02 -23.66 2.38
CA LYS A 2 -7.17 -23.55 3.59
C LYS A 2 -7.50 -22.21 4.26
N GLN A 3 -7.85 -22.23 5.53
CA GLN A 3 -8.03 -21.02 6.31
C GLN A 3 -6.64 -20.38 6.49
N ILE A 4 -6.49 -19.10 6.15
CA ILE A 4 -5.27 -18.35 6.31
C ILE A 4 -5.48 -17.43 7.50
N ASP A 5 -4.61 -17.53 8.50
CA ASP A 5 -4.63 -16.61 9.63
C ASP A 5 -4.06 -15.25 9.20
N LEU A 6 -4.49 -14.18 9.86
CA LEU A 6 -3.97 -12.83 9.64
C LEU A 6 -2.45 -12.80 9.76
N LYS A 7 -1.88 -13.56 10.68
CA LYS A 7 -0.44 -13.61 10.97
C LYS A 7 0.36 -14.45 9.97
N ASP A 8 -0.31 -15.25 9.13
CA ASP A 8 0.35 -16.08 8.12
C ASP A 8 0.55 -15.32 6.78
N GLN A 9 0.06 -14.08 6.71
CA GLN A 9 0.17 -13.27 5.51
C GLN A 9 1.46 -12.45 5.52
N TYR A 10 2.09 -12.37 4.34
CA TYR A 10 3.16 -11.41 4.09
C TYR A 10 2.59 -10.05 3.72
N PHE A 11 3.31 -9.00 4.10
CA PHE A 11 2.96 -7.64 3.72
C PHE A 11 4.21 -6.82 3.37
N GLY A 12 3.99 -5.68 2.71
CA GLY A 12 4.93 -4.59 2.54
C GLY A 12 4.21 -3.26 2.70
N THR A 13 4.93 -2.17 2.87
CA THR A 13 4.34 -0.84 2.96
C THR A 13 5.22 0.19 2.28
N GLU A 14 4.57 1.15 1.65
CA GLU A 14 5.15 2.39 1.13
C GLU A 14 4.63 3.51 2.03
N ILE A 15 5.54 4.33 2.61
CA ILE A 15 5.19 5.45 3.50
C ILE A 15 5.84 6.70 2.95
N GLU A 16 5.03 7.61 2.43
CA GLU A 16 5.46 8.90 1.92
C GLU A 16 5.69 9.89 3.06
N MET A 17 6.76 10.67 2.95
CA MET A 17 7.17 11.66 3.95
C MET A 17 7.99 12.77 3.32
N THR A 18 8.14 13.85 4.07
CA THR A 18 9.03 14.97 3.77
C THR A 18 9.83 15.35 5.03
N GLY A 19 10.51 16.48 5.05
CA GLY A 19 11.30 16.94 6.20
C GLY A 19 12.68 16.29 6.33
N ILE A 20 12.93 15.22 5.60
CA ILE A 20 14.20 14.49 5.57
C ILE A 20 14.55 14.11 4.12
N SER A 21 15.83 14.18 3.76
CA SER A 21 16.25 13.68 2.45
C SER A 21 16.27 12.15 2.41
N ARG A 22 16.15 11.56 1.20
CA ARG A 22 16.26 10.11 1.00
C ARG A 22 17.58 9.55 1.55
N TYR A 23 18.68 10.30 1.35
CA TYR A 23 20.00 9.93 1.87
C TYR A 23 20.03 9.93 3.39
N ASP A 24 19.57 11.01 4.04
CA ASP A 24 19.60 11.11 5.50
C ASP A 24 18.68 10.08 6.17
N ALA A 25 17.53 9.78 5.56
CA ALA A 25 16.65 8.70 6.01
C ALA A 25 17.35 7.33 5.93
N ALA A 26 18.04 7.05 4.81
CA ALA A 26 18.83 5.82 4.67
C ALA A 26 20.00 5.75 5.67
N VAL A 27 20.71 6.87 5.90
CA VAL A 27 21.77 6.94 6.92
C VAL A 27 21.22 6.68 8.32
N ALA A 28 20.06 7.26 8.66
CA ALA A 28 19.46 7.08 9.98
C ALA A 28 19.15 5.60 10.27
N ILE A 29 18.50 4.90 9.33
CA ILE A 29 18.19 3.49 9.53
C ILE A 29 19.43 2.59 9.33
N GLY A 30 20.39 2.99 8.51
CA GLY A 30 21.68 2.31 8.38
C GLY A 30 22.41 2.24 9.72
N ARG A 31 22.46 3.36 10.45
CA ARG A 31 23.00 3.39 11.81
C ARG A 31 22.24 2.48 12.77
N MET A 32 20.92 2.42 12.67
CA MET A 32 20.09 1.52 13.48
C MET A 32 20.37 0.05 13.20
N PHE A 33 20.62 -0.32 11.94
CA PHE A 33 20.89 -1.70 11.53
C PHE A 33 22.39 -2.07 11.57
N GLY A 34 23.29 -1.08 11.74
CA GLY A 34 24.74 -1.29 11.67
C GLY A 34 25.23 -1.56 10.24
N THR A 35 24.59 -0.97 9.22
CA THR A 35 24.88 -1.16 7.79
C THR A 35 25.00 0.19 7.07
N GLU A 36 25.75 0.19 5.96
CA GLU A 36 25.94 1.40 5.17
C GLU A 36 24.89 1.52 4.07
N PRO A 37 24.33 2.72 3.80
CA PRO A 37 23.44 2.96 2.70
C PRO A 37 24.17 2.92 1.36
N TYR A 38 23.45 2.50 0.30
CA TYR A 38 23.94 2.53 -1.07
C TYR A 38 22.91 3.13 -2.01
N HIS A 39 23.39 3.79 -3.09
CA HIS A 39 22.55 4.50 -4.04
C HIS A 39 22.18 3.62 -5.25
N ILE A 40 20.93 3.73 -5.70
CA ILE A 40 20.43 3.15 -6.94
C ILE A 40 19.87 4.28 -7.81
N ARG A 41 20.29 4.37 -9.08
CA ARG A 41 19.87 5.43 -10.01
C ARG A 41 18.37 5.44 -10.28
N SER A 42 17.70 4.26 -10.24
CA SER A 42 16.26 4.18 -10.45
C SER A 42 15.51 4.93 -9.36
N TYR A 43 14.69 5.90 -9.74
CA TYR A 43 13.96 6.80 -8.85
C TYR A 43 14.84 7.51 -7.81
N ASP A 44 16.11 7.72 -8.15
CA ASP A 44 17.10 8.35 -7.26
C ASP A 44 17.00 7.78 -5.83
N SER A 45 17.13 6.46 -5.73
CA SER A 45 16.82 5.73 -4.51
C SER A 45 18.05 5.45 -3.67
N TRP A 46 17.91 5.57 -2.35
CA TRP A 46 18.86 5.10 -1.36
C TRP A 46 18.36 3.84 -0.68
N CYS A 47 19.21 2.85 -0.52
CA CYS A 47 18.86 1.55 0.02
C CYS A 47 19.73 1.18 1.21
N VAL A 48 19.15 0.44 2.15
CA VAL A 48 19.84 -0.08 3.33
C VAL A 48 19.42 -1.52 3.55
N LYS A 49 20.36 -2.36 3.95
CA LYS A 49 20.05 -3.74 4.37
C LYS A 49 19.87 -3.81 5.88
N ASP A 50 18.85 -4.52 6.33
CA ASP A 50 18.72 -4.86 7.74
C ASP A 50 19.60 -6.08 8.12
N SER A 51 19.55 -6.47 9.39
CA SER A 51 20.31 -7.62 9.93
C SER A 51 20.01 -8.96 9.25
N ASP A 52 18.82 -9.08 8.64
CA ASP A 52 18.38 -10.28 7.92
C ASP A 52 18.71 -10.19 6.43
N GLY A 53 19.40 -9.13 5.99
CA GLY A 53 19.78 -8.88 4.61
C GLY A 53 18.64 -8.36 3.72
N LYS A 54 17.47 -8.06 4.30
CA LYS A 54 16.33 -7.48 3.58
C LYS A 54 16.59 -6.00 3.28
N THR A 55 16.19 -5.56 2.09
CA THR A 55 16.45 -4.19 1.61
C THR A 55 15.30 -3.25 1.92
N TRP A 56 15.57 -2.20 2.66
CA TRP A 56 14.74 -1.02 2.85
C TRP A 56 15.15 0.03 1.82
N LYS A 57 14.19 0.64 1.13
CA LYS A 57 14.45 1.59 0.06
C LYS A 57 13.77 2.92 0.36
N PHE A 58 14.47 4.01 0.07
CA PHE A 58 13.95 5.38 0.06
C PHE A 58 14.01 5.90 -1.37
N SER A 59 12.85 6.06 -2.00
CA SER A 59 12.70 6.49 -3.39
C SER A 59 12.06 7.87 -3.48
N ARG A 60 12.27 8.52 -4.63
CA ARG A 60 11.58 9.75 -4.97
C ARG A 60 10.16 9.43 -5.43
N ASP A 61 9.17 10.16 -4.91
CA ASP A 61 7.83 10.24 -5.44
C ASP A 61 7.47 11.69 -5.78
N SER A 62 7.12 11.96 -7.02
CA SER A 62 6.84 13.32 -7.51
C SER A 62 5.52 13.91 -7.02
N SER A 63 4.68 13.12 -6.36
CA SER A 63 3.40 13.57 -5.79
C SER A 63 3.57 14.29 -4.45
N ILE A 64 4.73 14.13 -3.80
CA ILE A 64 5.02 14.70 -2.49
C ILE A 64 5.35 16.19 -2.62
N ASP A 65 4.59 17.05 -1.94
CA ASP A 65 4.92 18.45 -1.74
C ASP A 65 6.09 18.53 -0.76
N CYS A 66 7.28 18.90 -1.29
CA CYS A 66 8.52 18.85 -0.53
C CYS A 66 8.63 20.00 0.45
N GLU A 67 8.83 19.71 1.72
CA GLU A 67 8.97 20.66 2.81
C GLU A 67 10.13 20.29 3.72
N ARG A 68 10.69 21.26 4.45
CA ARG A 68 11.67 21.04 5.50
C ARG A 68 11.52 22.00 6.66
N LEU A 69 12.02 21.61 7.80
CA LEU A 69 12.07 22.49 8.96
C LEU A 69 13.33 23.37 8.90
N ALA A 70 13.15 24.69 8.95
CA ALA A 70 14.22 25.65 9.04
C ALA A 70 13.91 26.66 10.16
N ASN A 71 14.78 26.78 11.15
CA ASN A 71 14.64 27.68 12.30
C ASN A 71 13.26 27.56 13.01
N GLY A 72 12.73 26.32 13.12
CA GLY A 72 11.45 26.05 13.74
C GLY A 72 10.21 26.31 12.86
N THR A 73 10.40 26.69 11.60
CA THR A 73 9.33 26.96 10.64
C THR A 73 9.40 25.95 9.49
N VAL A 74 8.27 25.45 9.05
CA VAL A 74 8.17 24.63 7.84
C VAL A 74 8.24 25.53 6.63
N ILE A 75 9.13 25.22 5.69
CA ILE A 75 9.33 25.94 4.42
C ILE A 75 9.39 24.95 3.28
N ASP A 76 9.14 25.42 2.06
CA ASP A 76 9.31 24.63 0.84
C ASP A 76 10.76 24.12 0.72
N ALA A 77 10.92 22.93 0.15
CA ALA A 77 12.17 22.28 -0.09
C ALA A 77 12.30 21.78 -1.53
N ASP A 78 13.50 21.41 -1.93
CA ASP A 78 13.75 20.79 -3.23
C ASP A 78 13.35 19.30 -3.24
N GLY A 79 13.46 18.68 -4.42
CA GLY A 79 13.06 17.29 -4.65
C GLY A 79 13.85 16.23 -3.86
N ASP A 80 14.90 16.59 -3.13
CA ASP A 80 15.63 15.66 -2.26
C ASP A 80 14.81 15.29 -1.03
N TYR A 81 13.89 16.17 -0.63
CA TYR A 81 12.96 15.97 0.48
C TYR A 81 11.66 15.22 0.07
N SER A 82 11.55 14.81 -1.19
CA SER A 82 10.54 13.84 -1.62
C SER A 82 11.01 12.45 -1.24
N THR A 83 10.47 11.87 -0.19
CA THR A 83 10.95 10.61 0.36
C THR A 83 9.80 9.63 0.56
N GLU A 84 9.81 8.54 -0.20
CA GLU A 84 8.94 7.39 -0.03
C GLU A 84 9.76 6.23 0.55
N MET A 85 9.44 5.81 1.77
CA MET A 85 10.03 4.63 2.39
C MET A 85 9.31 3.37 1.96
N VAL A 86 9.99 2.48 1.25
CA VAL A 86 9.48 1.18 0.82
C VAL A 86 10.10 0.08 1.67
N SER A 87 9.26 -0.63 2.42
CA SER A 87 9.70 -1.78 3.21
C SER A 87 10.02 -2.99 2.33
N PRO A 88 10.87 -3.91 2.78
CA PRO A 88 10.91 -5.25 2.18
C PRO A 88 9.61 -6.01 2.41
N LYS A 89 9.47 -7.21 1.83
CA LYS A 89 8.44 -8.18 2.19
C LYS A 89 8.65 -8.63 3.64
N LEU A 90 7.66 -8.39 4.48
CA LEU A 90 7.68 -8.62 5.93
C LEU A 90 6.65 -9.68 6.33
N GLU A 91 6.96 -10.39 7.41
CA GLU A 91 6.01 -11.22 8.16
C GLU A 91 5.38 -10.42 9.29
N TYR A 92 4.23 -10.87 9.80
CA TYR A 92 3.56 -10.20 10.92
C TYR A 92 4.44 -10.10 12.18
N SER A 93 5.30 -11.08 12.40
CA SER A 93 6.32 -11.11 13.48
C SER A 93 7.32 -9.95 13.41
N GLU A 94 7.55 -9.40 12.22
CA GLU A 94 8.48 -8.29 11.97
C GLU A 94 7.84 -6.89 12.13
N MET A 95 6.58 -6.84 12.55
CA MET A 95 5.87 -5.58 12.78
C MET A 95 6.60 -4.65 13.77
N GLY A 96 7.26 -5.23 14.79
CA GLY A 96 8.09 -4.49 15.74
C GLY A 96 9.26 -3.77 15.06
N LYS A 97 9.98 -4.46 14.18
CA LYS A 97 11.07 -3.90 13.37
C LYS A 97 10.59 -2.72 12.53
N LEU A 98 9.48 -2.87 11.80
CA LEU A 98 8.89 -1.77 11.02
C LEU A 98 8.56 -0.56 11.91
N GLN A 99 7.99 -0.79 13.09
CA GLN A 99 7.67 0.28 14.03
C GLN A 99 8.92 1.03 14.54
N GLU A 100 10.03 0.33 14.70
CA GLU A 100 11.33 0.93 15.06
C GLU A 100 11.89 1.77 13.91
N VAL A 101 11.82 1.27 12.68
CA VAL A 101 12.20 2.04 11.46
C VAL A 101 11.39 3.33 11.35
N VAL A 102 10.06 3.26 11.53
CA VAL A 102 9.19 4.45 11.48
C VAL A 102 9.56 5.47 12.57
N ARG A 103 9.87 5.02 13.79
CA ARG A 103 10.35 5.92 14.85
C ARG A 103 11.71 6.52 14.53
N CYS A 104 12.60 5.73 13.94
CA CYS A 104 13.94 6.16 13.57
C CYS A 104 13.90 7.32 12.56
N VAL A 105 13.15 7.15 11.44
CA VAL A 105 13.05 8.23 10.44
C VAL A 105 12.33 9.46 10.99
N LYS A 106 11.31 9.29 11.82
CA LYS A 106 10.64 10.40 12.50
C LYS A 106 11.60 11.18 13.40
N ASN A 107 12.39 10.48 14.20
CA ASN A 107 13.37 11.11 15.11
C ASN A 107 14.51 11.76 14.35
N ALA A 108 14.78 11.32 13.11
CA ALA A 108 15.76 11.94 12.21
C ALA A 108 15.25 13.22 11.52
N GLY A 109 13.98 13.62 11.75
CA GLY A 109 13.42 14.87 11.26
C GLY A 109 12.31 14.70 10.21
N ALA A 110 11.95 13.48 9.82
CA ALA A 110 10.86 13.25 8.90
C ALA A 110 9.51 13.69 9.49
N PHE A 111 8.66 14.27 8.66
CA PHE A 111 7.24 14.52 8.94
C PHE A 111 6.40 14.26 7.70
N VAL A 112 5.07 14.35 7.85
CA VAL A 112 4.11 14.15 6.77
C VAL A 112 3.24 15.38 6.61
N ASN A 113 2.82 15.64 5.37
CA ASN A 113 1.83 16.68 5.04
C ASN A 113 0.64 16.07 4.27
N SER A 114 -0.28 16.90 3.81
CA SER A 114 -1.52 16.48 3.13
C SER A 114 -1.30 15.80 1.76
N SER A 115 -0.10 15.94 1.18
CA SER A 115 0.24 15.25 -0.08
C SER A 115 0.69 13.81 0.14
N CYS A 116 1.12 13.47 1.37
CA CYS A 116 1.71 12.18 1.69
C CYS A 116 0.66 11.09 1.92
N GLY A 117 0.87 9.92 1.33
CA GLY A 117 0.06 8.73 1.52
C GLY A 117 0.82 7.55 2.12
N MET A 118 0.07 6.55 2.56
CA MET A 118 0.60 5.26 2.97
C MET A 118 -0.09 4.16 2.18
N HIS A 119 0.69 3.28 1.56
CA HIS A 119 0.18 2.11 0.86
C HIS A 119 0.55 0.84 1.62
N VAL A 120 -0.37 -0.12 1.63
CA VAL A 120 -0.13 -1.44 2.22
C VAL A 120 -0.33 -2.50 1.15
N HIS A 121 0.71 -3.29 0.91
CA HIS A 121 0.69 -4.43 0.01
C HIS A 121 0.52 -5.71 0.81
N VAL A 122 -0.46 -6.52 0.46
CA VAL A 122 -0.68 -7.86 1.03
C VAL A 122 -0.43 -8.89 -0.06
N ASP A 123 0.31 -9.96 0.24
CA ASP A 123 0.62 -11.03 -0.71
C ASP A 123 -0.66 -11.61 -1.32
N ALA A 124 -0.76 -11.60 -2.65
CA ALA A 124 -1.92 -12.08 -3.39
C ALA A 124 -1.82 -13.54 -3.81
N SER A 125 -0.74 -14.26 -3.52
CA SER A 125 -0.49 -15.63 -3.98
C SER A 125 -1.58 -16.63 -3.59
N ASN A 126 -2.27 -16.37 -2.49
CA ASN A 126 -3.37 -17.19 -2.00
C ASN A 126 -4.77 -16.76 -2.53
N HIS A 127 -4.83 -15.64 -3.26
CA HIS A 127 -6.11 -15.15 -3.78
C HIS A 127 -6.53 -15.85 -5.06
N THR A 128 -7.79 -16.23 -5.11
CA THR A 128 -8.47 -16.77 -6.28
C THR A 128 -9.31 -15.69 -6.96
N PRO A 129 -9.75 -15.87 -8.22
CA PRO A 129 -10.69 -14.95 -8.85
C PRO A 129 -11.96 -14.70 -8.03
N ARG A 130 -12.42 -15.72 -7.31
CA ARG A 130 -13.58 -15.62 -6.42
C ARG A 130 -13.29 -14.72 -5.22
N SER A 131 -12.15 -14.90 -4.56
CA SER A 131 -11.77 -14.03 -3.42
C SER A 131 -11.53 -12.59 -3.84
N LEU A 132 -10.92 -12.35 -5.02
CA LEU A 132 -10.77 -10.99 -5.58
C LEU A 132 -12.13 -10.35 -5.91
N LYS A 133 -13.08 -11.12 -6.45
CA LYS A 133 -14.46 -10.67 -6.66
C LYS A 133 -15.15 -10.28 -5.35
N ASN A 134 -14.94 -11.06 -4.29
CA ASN A 134 -15.44 -10.76 -2.95
C ASN A 134 -14.79 -9.48 -2.41
N ALA A 135 -13.46 -9.30 -2.59
CA ALA A 135 -12.74 -8.11 -2.21
C ALA A 135 -13.35 -6.85 -2.79
N LEU A 136 -13.54 -6.82 -4.12
CA LEU A 136 -14.18 -5.70 -4.80
C LEU A 136 -15.59 -5.44 -4.31
N THR A 137 -16.39 -6.50 -4.08
CA THR A 137 -17.76 -6.36 -3.62
C THR A 137 -17.82 -5.77 -2.21
N ILE A 138 -16.96 -6.25 -1.31
CA ILE A 138 -16.89 -5.74 0.07
C ILE A 138 -16.42 -4.28 0.07
N MET A 139 -15.36 -3.97 -0.68
CA MET A 139 -14.87 -2.60 -0.79
C MET A 139 -15.96 -1.68 -1.32
N TYR A 140 -16.55 -1.97 -2.46
CA TYR A 140 -17.64 -1.15 -3.00
C TYR A 140 -18.77 -0.88 -2.01
N CYS A 141 -19.17 -1.88 -1.23
CA CYS A 141 -20.24 -1.73 -0.24
C CYS A 141 -19.81 -0.99 1.04
N LYS A 142 -18.50 -0.85 1.30
CA LYS A 142 -17.97 -0.34 2.56
C LYS A 142 -16.99 0.82 2.41
N GLU A 143 -16.65 1.22 1.19
CA GLU A 143 -15.68 2.30 0.93
C GLU A 143 -16.06 3.59 1.66
N ASP A 144 -17.33 4.02 1.62
CA ASP A 144 -17.77 5.24 2.30
C ASP A 144 -17.54 5.19 3.81
N ILE A 145 -17.84 4.05 4.44
CA ILE A 145 -17.63 3.85 5.86
C ILE A 145 -16.13 3.82 6.18
N LEU A 146 -15.36 3.12 5.35
CA LEU A 146 -13.91 3.00 5.52
C LEU A 146 -13.23 4.36 5.36
N PHE A 147 -13.56 5.11 4.32
CA PHE A 147 -12.99 6.44 4.06
C PHE A 147 -13.32 7.41 5.19
N LYS A 148 -14.56 7.40 5.67
CA LYS A 148 -14.94 8.20 6.84
C LYS A 148 -14.19 7.80 8.12
N ALA A 149 -14.05 6.50 8.37
CA ALA A 149 -13.35 5.99 9.56
C ALA A 149 -11.85 6.27 9.53
N LEU A 150 -11.23 6.25 8.34
CA LEU A 150 -9.83 6.56 8.12
C LEU A 150 -9.55 8.06 7.95
N ASN A 151 -10.62 8.88 7.89
CA ASN A 151 -10.56 10.32 7.62
C ASN A 151 -9.78 10.64 6.32
N VAL A 152 -10.09 9.88 5.24
CA VAL A 152 -9.47 10.09 3.93
C VAL A 152 -9.83 11.48 3.42
N GLN A 153 -8.81 12.25 3.03
CA GLN A 153 -9.01 13.61 2.50
C GLN A 153 -9.61 13.56 1.09
N THR A 154 -10.46 14.50 0.75
CA THR A 154 -11.14 14.59 -0.57
C THR A 154 -10.12 14.58 -1.73
N ARG A 155 -9.03 15.35 -1.62
CA ARG A 155 -7.96 15.35 -2.63
C ARG A 155 -7.41 13.94 -2.89
N ARG A 156 -7.20 13.15 -1.84
CA ARG A 156 -6.71 11.77 -1.99
C ARG A 156 -7.76 10.87 -2.63
N GLU A 157 -9.03 11.00 -2.23
CA GLU A 157 -10.13 10.23 -2.83
C GLU A 157 -10.22 10.51 -4.33
N ASP A 158 -10.10 11.77 -4.74
CA ASP A 158 -10.25 12.17 -6.14
C ASP A 158 -9.05 11.77 -7.02
N GLU A 159 -7.83 11.82 -6.49
CA GLU A 159 -6.61 11.68 -7.29
C GLU A 159 -5.91 10.33 -7.14
N TYR A 160 -5.84 9.78 -5.92
CA TYR A 160 -4.91 8.68 -5.60
C TYR A 160 -5.55 7.41 -5.05
N CYS A 161 -6.79 7.48 -4.55
CA CYS A 161 -7.49 6.33 -3.99
C CYS A 161 -9.00 6.34 -4.29
N GLN A 162 -9.32 6.47 -5.57
CA GLN A 162 -10.69 6.54 -6.07
C GLN A 162 -11.50 5.30 -5.70
N LYS A 163 -12.81 5.47 -5.58
CA LYS A 163 -13.73 4.33 -5.46
C LYS A 163 -13.79 3.55 -6.77
N VAL A 164 -13.97 2.25 -6.66
CA VAL A 164 -14.11 1.38 -7.83
C VAL A 164 -15.32 1.80 -8.68
N ARG A 165 -15.15 1.87 -9.99
CA ARG A 165 -16.24 2.23 -10.90
C ARG A 165 -17.37 1.21 -10.85
N PRO A 166 -18.64 1.62 -10.71
CA PRO A 166 -19.78 0.71 -10.66
C PRO A 166 -19.85 -0.27 -11.84
N MET A 167 -19.49 0.17 -13.03
CA MET A 167 -19.52 -0.64 -14.25
C MET A 167 -18.51 -1.80 -14.21
N VAL A 168 -17.30 -1.57 -13.70
CA VAL A 168 -16.26 -2.60 -13.52
C VAL A 168 -16.75 -3.64 -12.51
N LEU A 169 -17.26 -3.18 -11.36
CA LEU A 169 -17.81 -4.05 -10.34
C LEU A 169 -18.95 -4.90 -10.88
N GLU A 170 -19.93 -4.30 -11.55
CA GLU A 170 -21.09 -5.00 -12.09
C GLU A 170 -20.70 -6.10 -13.09
N LYS A 171 -19.75 -5.79 -13.97
CA LYS A 171 -19.20 -6.76 -14.92
C LYS A 171 -18.57 -7.97 -14.22
N ILE A 172 -17.80 -7.73 -13.15
CA ILE A 172 -17.16 -8.78 -12.37
C ILE A 172 -18.20 -9.55 -11.54
N ARG A 173 -19.16 -8.87 -10.91
CA ARG A 173 -20.22 -9.51 -10.11
C ARG A 173 -21.09 -10.46 -10.90
N ARG A 174 -21.40 -10.17 -12.17
CA ARG A 174 -22.19 -11.03 -13.06
C ARG A 174 -21.48 -12.33 -13.45
N MET A 175 -20.16 -12.44 -13.28
CA MET A 175 -19.44 -13.67 -13.60
C MET A 175 -19.81 -14.77 -12.59
N PRO A 176 -20.29 -15.96 -13.07
CA PRO A 176 -20.59 -17.07 -12.17
C PRO A 176 -19.31 -17.55 -11.46
N ASN A 177 -19.41 -17.86 -10.17
CA ASN A 177 -18.28 -18.34 -9.38
C ASN A 177 -17.71 -19.68 -9.88
N SER A 178 -18.51 -20.48 -10.58
CA SER A 178 -18.10 -21.76 -11.18
C SER A 178 -17.23 -21.61 -12.43
N THR A 179 -17.29 -20.47 -13.11
CA THR A 179 -16.63 -20.28 -14.42
C THR A 179 -15.68 -19.09 -14.46
N ILE A 180 -15.57 -18.34 -13.35
CA ILE A 180 -14.64 -17.22 -13.26
C ILE A 180 -13.18 -17.74 -13.20
N THR A 181 -12.35 -17.24 -14.10
CA THR A 181 -10.90 -17.50 -14.12
C THR A 181 -10.14 -16.20 -13.90
N MET A 182 -8.85 -16.29 -13.53
CA MET A 182 -8.00 -15.11 -13.36
C MET A 182 -7.92 -14.28 -14.64
N GLU A 183 -7.86 -14.94 -15.79
CA GLU A 183 -7.84 -14.28 -17.10
C GLU A 183 -9.14 -13.50 -17.39
N LYS A 184 -10.30 -14.12 -17.13
CA LYS A 184 -11.61 -13.43 -17.27
C LYS A 184 -11.74 -12.25 -16.31
N PHE A 185 -11.27 -12.43 -15.06
CA PHE A 185 -11.27 -11.37 -14.07
C PHE A 185 -10.38 -10.20 -14.51
N LYS A 186 -9.15 -10.47 -14.92
CA LYS A 186 -8.18 -9.50 -15.43
C LYS A 186 -8.74 -8.71 -16.63
N ARG A 187 -9.33 -9.42 -17.61
CA ARG A 187 -9.96 -8.77 -18.77
C ARG A 187 -11.13 -7.85 -18.37
N ALA A 188 -11.89 -8.21 -17.34
CA ALA A 188 -12.97 -7.36 -16.86
C ALA A 188 -12.45 -6.15 -16.09
N TRP A 189 -11.39 -6.32 -15.29
CA TRP A 189 -10.73 -5.25 -14.56
C TRP A 189 -10.20 -4.16 -15.49
N TYR A 190 -9.56 -4.54 -16.58
CA TYR A 190 -9.01 -3.61 -17.58
C TYR A 190 -9.99 -3.28 -18.72
N GLU A 191 -11.28 -3.60 -18.58
CA GLU A 191 -12.33 -3.26 -19.55
C GLU A 191 -12.07 -3.80 -20.98
N GLY A 192 -11.33 -4.90 -21.09
CA GLY A 192 -11.13 -5.63 -22.36
C GLY A 192 -9.68 -5.72 -22.83
N ASN A 193 -8.84 -4.74 -22.52
CA ASN A 193 -7.43 -4.74 -22.86
C ASN A 193 -6.58 -5.21 -21.67
N ASP A 194 -5.42 -5.84 -21.95
CA ASP A 194 -4.48 -6.19 -20.87
C ASP A 194 -3.59 -4.97 -20.55
N GLY A 195 -3.93 -4.25 -19.47
CA GLY A 195 -3.14 -3.13 -18.98
C GLY A 195 -2.11 -3.52 -17.90
N SER A 196 -1.88 -4.81 -17.66
CA SER A 196 -1.03 -5.25 -16.53
C SER A 196 0.44 -4.85 -16.64
N SER A 197 0.94 -4.60 -17.85
CA SER A 197 2.30 -4.11 -18.10
C SER A 197 2.44 -2.58 -18.07
N GLU A 198 1.32 -1.86 -18.02
CA GLU A 198 1.31 -0.40 -18.04
C GLU A 198 1.59 0.13 -16.64
N HIS A 199 2.79 0.70 -16.41
CA HIS A 199 3.19 1.21 -15.10
C HIS A 199 2.21 2.23 -14.49
N TYR A 200 1.67 3.13 -15.31
CA TYR A 200 0.72 4.17 -14.91
C TYR A 200 -0.72 3.86 -15.36
N ASN A 201 -1.10 2.57 -15.40
CA ASN A 201 -2.49 2.22 -15.70
C ASN A 201 -3.44 2.90 -14.70
N TRP A 202 -4.51 3.52 -15.20
CA TRP A 202 -5.44 4.31 -14.39
C TRP A 202 -6.13 3.49 -13.28
N THR A 203 -6.25 2.17 -13.44
CA THR A 203 -6.84 1.28 -12.43
C THR A 203 -6.00 1.15 -11.16
N ARG A 204 -4.74 1.61 -11.19
CA ARG A 204 -3.88 1.65 -9.98
C ARG A 204 -4.36 2.66 -8.94
N TYR A 205 -5.14 3.65 -9.36
CA TYR A 205 -5.62 4.73 -8.49
C TYR A 205 -6.90 4.39 -7.73
N TYR A 206 -7.36 3.15 -7.76
CA TYR A 206 -8.42 2.71 -6.86
C TYR A 206 -7.92 2.51 -5.42
N ALA A 207 -8.79 2.74 -4.43
CA ALA A 207 -8.50 2.55 -3.00
C ALA A 207 -8.02 1.12 -2.70
N LEU A 208 -8.66 0.12 -3.31
CA LEU A 208 -8.13 -1.23 -3.43
C LEU A 208 -7.59 -1.44 -4.85
N ASN A 209 -6.30 -1.27 -5.00
CA ASN A 209 -5.63 -1.40 -6.28
C ASN A 209 -5.38 -2.88 -6.62
N LEU A 210 -6.20 -3.46 -7.49
CA LEU A 210 -5.99 -4.82 -8.01
C LEU A 210 -5.07 -4.87 -9.24
N HIS A 211 -4.68 -3.73 -9.84
CA HIS A 211 -3.61 -3.71 -10.82
C HIS A 211 -2.32 -4.30 -10.24
N ALA A 212 -2.04 -4.05 -8.96
CA ALA A 212 -0.91 -4.62 -8.25
C ALA A 212 -0.94 -6.16 -8.17
N VAL A 213 -2.11 -6.80 -8.21
CA VAL A 213 -2.21 -8.28 -8.28
C VAL A 213 -1.57 -8.81 -9.56
N PHE A 214 -1.80 -8.13 -10.67
CA PHE A 214 -1.32 -8.56 -11.99
C PHE A 214 0.10 -8.11 -12.32
N SER A 215 0.57 -7.02 -11.71
CA SER A 215 1.88 -6.43 -11.98
C SER A 215 2.94 -6.74 -10.91
N LYS A 216 2.53 -6.86 -9.64
CA LYS A 216 3.43 -7.04 -8.47
C LYS A 216 3.12 -8.30 -7.65
N GLY A 217 1.98 -8.99 -7.89
CA GLY A 217 1.52 -10.14 -7.08
C GLY A 217 0.98 -9.78 -5.70
N THR A 218 0.49 -8.56 -5.50
CA THR A 218 -0.03 -8.07 -4.22
C THR A 218 -1.39 -7.39 -4.36
N LEU A 219 -2.24 -7.46 -3.31
CA LEU A 219 -3.33 -6.50 -3.14
C LEU A 219 -2.75 -5.24 -2.51
N GLU A 220 -2.97 -4.09 -3.15
CA GLU A 220 -2.48 -2.82 -2.65
C GLU A 220 -3.64 -1.97 -2.10
N TRP A 221 -3.54 -1.60 -0.84
CA TRP A 221 -4.47 -0.70 -0.14
C TRP A 221 -3.90 0.71 -0.15
N ARG A 222 -4.56 1.65 -0.84
CA ARG A 222 -4.09 3.02 -1.05
C ARG A 222 -4.83 4.08 -0.24
N CYS A 223 -5.84 3.69 0.53
CA CYS A 223 -6.75 4.59 1.22
C CYS A 223 -6.22 5.16 2.55
N PHE A 224 -4.99 4.87 2.92
CA PHE A 224 -4.44 5.38 4.18
C PHE A 224 -3.71 6.71 3.97
N GLU A 225 -4.02 7.70 4.82
CA GLU A 225 -3.19 8.89 4.99
C GLU A 225 -1.83 8.49 5.54
N SER A 226 -0.76 9.17 5.09
CA SER A 226 0.57 8.90 5.64
C SER A 226 0.65 9.25 7.11
N THR A 227 1.47 8.51 7.83
CA THR A 227 1.71 8.76 9.25
C THR A 227 3.05 8.19 9.69
N LEU A 228 3.77 8.93 10.51
CA LEU A 228 4.97 8.48 11.23
C LEU A 228 4.66 8.14 12.71
N HIS A 229 3.40 7.89 13.02
CA HIS A 229 3.01 7.32 14.30
C HIS A 229 3.02 5.79 14.20
N ALA A 230 4.03 5.14 14.75
CA ALA A 230 4.27 3.69 14.64
C ALA A 230 3.06 2.81 15.02
N GLY A 231 2.23 3.26 15.97
CA GLY A 231 0.98 2.58 16.34
C GLY A 231 -0.09 2.67 15.25
N LYS A 232 -0.24 3.84 14.60
CA LYS A 232 -1.18 4.01 13.47
C LYS A 232 -0.73 3.20 12.25
N VAL A 233 0.58 3.20 11.94
CA VAL A 233 1.15 2.34 10.88
C VAL A 233 0.78 0.88 11.10
N ARG A 234 1.01 0.36 12.32
CA ARG A 234 0.59 -1.00 12.70
C ARG A 234 -0.91 -1.22 12.52
N SER A 235 -1.75 -0.28 12.95
CA SER A 235 -3.21 -0.39 12.84
C SER A 235 -3.67 -0.47 11.39
N ASN A 236 -3.12 0.38 10.50
CA ASN A 236 -3.44 0.40 9.08
C ASN A 236 -3.07 -0.93 8.41
N ILE A 237 -1.86 -1.44 8.69
CA ILE A 237 -1.40 -2.73 8.16
C ILE A 237 -2.29 -3.87 8.70
N THR A 238 -2.58 -3.88 10.00
CA THR A 238 -3.44 -4.90 10.60
C THR A 238 -4.85 -4.90 10.00
N LEU A 239 -5.40 -3.72 9.70
CA LEU A 239 -6.70 -3.58 9.03
C LEU A 239 -6.65 -4.17 7.61
N ALA A 240 -5.63 -3.83 6.82
CA ALA A 240 -5.45 -4.37 5.46
C ALA A 240 -5.31 -5.91 5.49
N LEU A 241 -4.50 -6.45 6.39
CA LEU A 241 -4.33 -7.90 6.58
C LEU A 241 -5.63 -8.57 7.03
N ALA A 242 -6.38 -7.97 7.96
CA ALA A 242 -7.64 -8.52 8.47
C ALA A 242 -8.71 -8.58 7.38
N ILE A 243 -8.88 -7.51 6.60
CA ILE A 243 -9.83 -7.53 5.48
C ILE A 243 -9.39 -8.56 4.44
N SER A 244 -8.10 -8.60 4.08
CA SER A 244 -7.58 -9.59 3.14
C SER A 244 -7.81 -11.03 3.63
N CYS A 245 -7.65 -11.30 4.92
CA CYS A 245 -7.95 -12.58 5.55
C CYS A 245 -9.43 -12.97 5.42
N LEU A 246 -10.35 -12.05 5.70
CA LEU A 246 -11.79 -12.27 5.59
C LEU A 246 -12.21 -12.66 4.16
N LEU A 247 -11.49 -12.19 3.14
CA LEU A 247 -11.79 -12.46 1.73
C LEU A 247 -11.58 -13.93 1.35
N TYR A 248 -10.71 -14.65 2.07
CA TYR A 248 -10.51 -16.09 1.84
C TYR A 248 -11.63 -16.94 2.46
N THR A 249 -12.21 -16.48 3.57
CA THR A 249 -13.08 -17.29 4.44
C THR A 249 -14.56 -16.97 4.28
N SER A 250 -14.91 -15.79 3.79
CA SER A 250 -16.31 -15.37 3.68
C SER A 250 -17.05 -16.16 2.57
N PRO A 251 -18.16 -16.85 2.87
CA PRO A 251 -19.07 -17.29 1.85
C PRO A 251 -19.56 -16.06 1.07
N SER A 252 -19.81 -16.24 -0.24
CA SER A 252 -20.45 -15.18 -1.02
C SER A 252 -21.77 -14.79 -0.34
N PRO A 253 -22.16 -13.50 -0.29
CA PRO A 253 -23.47 -13.10 0.23
C PRO A 253 -24.65 -13.89 -0.34
N ARG A 254 -24.50 -14.45 -1.57
CA ARG A 254 -25.50 -15.34 -2.19
C ARG A 254 -25.47 -16.78 -1.69
N ASP A 255 -24.41 -17.21 -1.00
CA ASP A 255 -24.33 -18.57 -0.44
C ASP A 255 -25.06 -18.68 0.91
N THR A 256 -25.48 -17.54 1.49
CA THR A 256 -26.25 -17.46 2.74
C THR A 256 -27.76 -17.31 2.52
N GLU A 257 -28.21 -17.18 1.28
CA GLU A 257 -29.65 -17.10 0.90
C GLU A 257 -30.26 -18.46 0.49
N ARG A 258 -29.80 -19.53 1.11
CA ARG A 258 -30.44 -20.86 0.94
C ARG A 258 -30.99 -21.37 2.27
#